data_44eb5fb6b38fb0d147838a4e49e2acec
#
_entry.id   44eb5fb6b38fb0d147838a4e49e2acec
#
_cell.length_a   1.000
_cell.length_b   1.000
_cell.length_c   1.000
_cell.angle_alpha   90.00
_cell.angle_beta   90.00
_cell.angle_gamma   90.00
#
_symmetry.space_group_name_H-M   'P 1'
#
loop_
_entity.id
_entity.type
_entity.pdbx_description
1 polymer ?
#
loop_
_entity_poly.entity_id
_entity_poly.type
_entity_poly.pdbx_seq_one_letter_code
_entity_poly.pdbx_strand_id
1 'polypeptide(L)'
;TEQQLKDRVQGWLQSEAKRVFAERLAIYAEKLGVEFSSFALSSASTQWGSCTADGRIRLNWRLMHFALPNIDYVVAHELSHLREMNHGPQFWATVQSVLPEFEIARKTLRNHEPDKLPNF
;
A
#
# COMPACT_ATOMS: atom_id res chain seq x y z
N THR A 1 10.07 -29.54 5.03
CA THR A 1 11.11 -29.13 4.09
C THR A 1 11.32 -27.63 4.16
N GLU A 2 12.41 -27.17 3.57
CA GLU A 2 12.68 -25.73 3.47
C GLU A 2 11.58 -25.00 2.70
N GLN A 3 11.09 -25.58 1.62
CA GLN A 3 10.01 -24.99 0.84
C GLN A 3 8.71 -24.88 1.64
N GLN A 4 8.38 -25.90 2.42
CA GLN A 4 7.20 -25.87 3.28
C GLN A 4 7.31 -24.76 4.33
N LEU A 5 8.50 -24.56 4.88
CA LEU A 5 8.73 -23.49 5.83
C LEU A 5 8.55 -22.10 5.19
N LYS A 6 9.11 -21.92 3.98
CA LYS A 6 8.95 -20.67 3.23
C LYS A 6 7.48 -20.38 2.93
N ASP A 7 6.73 -21.42 2.54
CA ASP A 7 5.30 -21.28 2.24
C ASP A 7 4.51 -20.86 3.48
N ARG A 8 4.85 -21.39 4.65
CA ARG A 8 4.22 -20.98 5.92
C ARG A 8 4.51 -19.53 6.26
N VAL A 9 5.76 -19.10 6.11
CA VAL A 9 6.15 -17.73 6.38
C VAL A 9 5.44 -16.79 5.43
N GLN A 10 5.39 -17.11 4.15
CA GLN A 10 4.66 -16.32 3.16
C GLN A 10 3.17 -16.20 3.51
N GLY A 11 2.52 -17.32 3.84
CA GLY A 11 1.11 -17.33 4.24
C GLY A 11 0.87 -16.48 5.49
N TRP A 12 1.77 -16.54 6.45
CA TRP A 12 1.69 -15.73 7.66
C TRP A 12 1.83 -14.25 7.33
N LEU A 13 2.82 -13.88 6.48
CA LEU A 13 3.02 -12.50 6.06
C LEU A 13 1.79 -11.96 5.32
N GLN A 14 1.18 -12.76 4.46
CA GLN A 14 -0.02 -12.34 3.75
C GLN A 14 -1.21 -12.15 4.69
N SER A 15 -1.38 -13.01 5.69
CA SER A 15 -2.42 -12.83 6.71
C SER A 15 -2.21 -11.55 7.51
N GLU A 16 -0.97 -11.28 7.91
CA GLU A 16 -0.63 -10.06 8.65
C GLU A 16 -0.79 -8.82 7.77
N ALA A 17 -0.42 -8.92 6.50
CA ALA A 17 -0.62 -7.83 5.54
C ALA A 17 -2.10 -7.47 5.43
N LYS A 18 -2.98 -8.46 5.31
CA LYS A 18 -4.43 -8.22 5.26
C LYS A 18 -4.91 -7.45 6.48
N ARG A 19 -4.49 -7.88 7.67
CA ARG A 19 -4.89 -7.26 8.93
C ARG A 19 -4.39 -5.81 9.02
N VAL A 20 -3.09 -5.62 8.80
CA VAL A 20 -2.45 -4.30 8.91
C VAL A 20 -3.01 -3.35 7.86
N PHE A 21 -3.10 -3.79 6.61
CA PHE A 21 -3.56 -2.92 5.52
C PHE A 21 -5.02 -2.50 5.71
N ALA A 22 -5.89 -3.43 6.14
CA ALA A 22 -7.29 -3.09 6.42
C ALA A 22 -7.41 -2.02 7.49
N GLU A 23 -6.62 -2.13 8.55
CA GLU A 23 -6.58 -1.14 9.63
C GLU A 23 -6.08 0.22 9.12
N ARG A 24 -4.97 0.22 8.36
CA ARG A 24 -4.41 1.47 7.84
C ARG A 24 -5.33 2.13 6.81
N LEU A 25 -5.97 1.34 5.96
CA LEU A 25 -6.97 1.85 5.01
C LEU A 25 -8.12 2.55 5.73
N ALA A 26 -8.65 1.95 6.80
CA ALA A 26 -9.74 2.54 7.56
C ALA A 26 -9.34 3.90 8.15
N ILE A 27 -8.13 3.97 8.74
CA ILE A 27 -7.62 5.20 9.36
C ILE A 27 -7.49 6.31 8.32
N TYR A 28 -6.83 6.04 7.20
CA TYR A 28 -6.56 7.09 6.20
C TYR A 28 -7.78 7.42 5.36
N ALA A 29 -8.68 6.48 5.12
CA ALA A 29 -9.94 6.76 4.45
C ALA A 29 -10.77 7.78 5.26
N GLU A 30 -10.81 7.62 6.58
CA GLU A 30 -11.48 8.57 7.46
C GLU A 30 -10.81 9.94 7.40
N LYS A 31 -9.49 9.99 7.51
CA LYS A 31 -8.73 11.26 7.46
C LYS A 31 -8.92 12.00 6.15
N LEU A 32 -9.01 11.28 5.04
CA LEU A 32 -9.16 11.86 3.71
C LEU A 32 -10.63 12.12 3.35
N GLY A 33 -11.57 11.59 4.12
CA GLY A 33 -12.99 11.73 3.84
C GLY A 33 -13.41 10.97 2.59
N VAL A 34 -12.82 9.80 2.33
CA VAL A 34 -13.12 8.97 1.15
C VAL A 34 -13.61 7.59 1.57
N GLU A 35 -14.31 6.92 0.65
CA GLU A 35 -14.77 5.55 0.83
C GLU A 35 -14.25 4.69 -0.32
N PHE A 36 -13.64 3.56 0.01
CA PHE A 36 -13.23 2.58 -0.99
C PHE A 36 -14.25 1.43 -1.00
N SER A 37 -14.45 0.81 -2.17
CA SER A 37 -15.47 -0.24 -2.33
C SER A 37 -14.97 -1.63 -1.94
N SER A 38 -13.68 -1.90 -2.14
CA SER A 38 -13.09 -3.19 -1.81
C SER A 38 -11.59 -3.09 -1.67
N PHE A 39 -11.01 -4.09 -1.01
CA PHE A 39 -9.57 -4.21 -0.84
C PHE A 39 -9.14 -5.66 -1.06
N ALA A 40 -8.03 -5.86 -1.75
CA ALA A 40 -7.40 -7.16 -1.94
C ALA A 40 -5.88 -7.02 -1.92
N LEU A 41 -5.21 -8.10 -1.52
CA LEU A 41 -3.75 -8.17 -1.63
C LEU A 41 -3.35 -8.36 -3.09
N SER A 42 -2.18 -7.82 -3.43
CA SER A 42 -1.56 -7.94 -4.75
C SER A 42 -0.22 -8.64 -4.61
N SER A 43 0.17 -9.35 -5.67
CA SER A 43 1.51 -9.92 -5.86
C SER A 43 2.15 -9.38 -7.14
N ALA A 44 1.76 -8.18 -7.56
CA ALA A 44 2.28 -7.56 -8.77
C ALA A 44 3.81 -7.44 -8.72
N SER A 45 4.48 -7.57 -9.87
CA SER A 45 5.93 -7.55 -9.92
C SER A 45 6.52 -6.14 -9.82
N THR A 46 5.77 -5.12 -10.25
CA THR A 46 6.28 -3.75 -10.37
C THR A 46 5.46 -2.69 -9.64
N GLN A 47 4.28 -3.03 -9.15
CA GLN A 47 3.41 -2.06 -8.47
C GLN A 47 3.28 -2.37 -6.98
N TRP A 48 3.38 -1.33 -6.15
CA TRP A 48 3.14 -1.44 -4.71
C TRP A 48 1.65 -1.38 -4.38
N GLY A 49 0.85 -0.75 -5.22
CA GLY A 49 -0.57 -0.64 -5.03
C GLY A 49 -1.28 -0.18 -6.29
N SER A 50 -2.59 -0.22 -6.27
CA SER A 50 -3.44 0.31 -7.33
C SER A 50 -4.80 0.73 -6.77
N CYS A 51 -5.45 1.64 -7.49
CA CYS A 51 -6.80 2.08 -7.15
C CYS A 51 -7.58 2.34 -8.44
N THR A 52 -8.75 1.74 -8.54
CA THR A 52 -9.65 2.01 -9.67
C THR A 52 -10.57 3.19 -9.35
N ALA A 53 -11.16 3.79 -10.39
CA ALA A 53 -12.06 4.93 -10.21
C ALA A 53 -13.27 4.58 -9.36
N ASP A 54 -13.72 3.32 -9.37
CA ASP A 54 -14.85 2.85 -8.56
C ASP A 54 -14.44 2.37 -7.15
N GLY A 55 -13.20 2.62 -6.75
CA GLY A 55 -12.77 2.43 -5.37
C GLY A 55 -12.24 1.04 -5.02
N ARG A 56 -11.83 0.26 -6.00
CA ARG A 56 -11.19 -1.03 -5.73
C ARG A 56 -9.71 -0.80 -5.50
N ILE A 57 -9.23 -1.17 -4.32
CA ILE A 57 -7.84 -0.95 -3.91
C ILE A 57 -7.13 -2.29 -3.81
N ARG A 58 -5.89 -2.32 -4.31
CA ARG A 58 -4.97 -3.44 -4.14
C ARG A 58 -3.68 -2.93 -3.54
N LEU A 59 -3.13 -3.70 -2.61
CA LEU A 59 -1.86 -3.38 -1.96
C LEU A 59 -0.98 -4.62 -1.98
N ASN A 60 0.27 -4.42 -2.35
CA ASN A 60 1.23 -5.52 -2.46
C ASN A 60 1.60 -6.01 -1.06
N TRP A 61 1.43 -7.31 -0.80
CA TRP A 61 1.72 -7.88 0.51
C TRP A 61 3.22 -7.76 0.88
N ARG A 62 4.10 -7.60 -0.13
CA ARG A 62 5.54 -7.43 0.12
C ARG A 62 5.87 -6.10 0.79
N LEU A 63 4.91 -5.18 0.89
CA LEU A 63 5.07 -3.97 1.71
C LEU A 63 5.35 -4.32 3.18
N MET A 64 5.02 -5.52 3.62
CA MET A 64 5.31 -5.99 4.98
C MET A 64 6.80 -6.08 5.27
N HIS A 65 7.66 -6.02 4.25
CA HIS A 65 9.12 -5.93 4.44
C HIS A 65 9.59 -4.52 4.82
N PHE A 66 8.70 -3.54 4.81
CA PHE A 66 9.01 -2.14 5.09
C PHE A 66 8.39 -1.68 6.41
N ALA A 67 8.92 -0.58 6.95
CA ALA A 67 8.37 0.03 8.14
C ALA A 67 7.00 0.64 7.86
N LEU A 68 6.20 0.81 8.91
CA LEU A 68 4.83 1.30 8.82
C LEU A 68 4.67 2.62 8.03
N PRO A 69 5.58 3.61 8.16
CA PRO A 69 5.45 4.84 7.36
C PRO A 69 5.44 4.61 5.85
N ASN A 70 6.13 3.59 5.36
CA ASN A 70 6.14 3.25 3.95
C ASN A 70 4.81 2.60 3.53
N ILE A 71 4.25 1.76 4.38
CA ILE A 71 2.92 1.18 4.18
C ILE A 71 1.87 2.30 4.14
N ASP A 72 1.91 3.19 5.11
CA ASP A 72 0.99 4.33 5.21
C ASP A 72 1.06 5.22 3.96
N TYR A 73 2.26 5.41 3.41
CA TYR A 73 2.42 6.19 2.20
C TYR A 73 1.66 5.55 1.03
N VAL A 74 1.81 4.24 0.81
CA VAL A 74 1.11 3.56 -0.29
C VAL A 74 -0.40 3.59 -0.05
N VAL A 75 -0.84 3.36 1.18
CA VAL A 75 -2.26 3.45 1.56
C VAL A 75 -2.82 4.84 1.23
N ALA A 76 -2.17 5.90 1.69
CA ALA A 76 -2.60 7.27 1.44
C ALA A 76 -2.55 7.62 -0.05
N HIS A 77 -1.53 7.14 -0.76
CA HIS A 77 -1.36 7.35 -2.20
C HIS A 77 -2.57 6.77 -2.96
N GLU A 78 -2.90 5.51 -2.70
CA GLU A 78 -4.02 4.86 -3.41
C GLU A 78 -5.37 5.48 -3.04
N LEU A 79 -5.60 5.76 -1.76
CA LEU A 79 -6.84 6.42 -1.32
C LEU A 79 -6.99 7.83 -1.89
N SER A 80 -5.88 8.54 -2.07
CA SER A 80 -5.92 9.89 -2.63
C SER A 80 -6.40 9.90 -4.08
N HIS A 81 -6.28 8.79 -4.80
CA HIS A 81 -6.85 8.64 -6.13
C HIS A 81 -8.37 8.70 -6.14
N LEU A 82 -9.02 8.48 -5.02
CA LEU A 82 -10.49 8.62 -4.92
C LEU A 82 -10.92 10.09 -4.91
N ARG A 83 -9.97 11.01 -4.72
CA ARG A 83 -10.21 12.46 -4.83
C ARG A 83 -9.63 13.02 -6.13
N GLU A 84 -8.44 12.53 -6.53
CA GLU A 84 -7.72 13.02 -7.71
C GLU A 84 -7.05 11.84 -8.42
N MET A 85 -7.56 11.44 -9.58
CA MET A 85 -7.00 10.29 -10.30
C MET A 85 -5.61 10.57 -10.91
N ASN A 86 -5.34 11.80 -11.32
CA ASN A 86 -4.06 12.18 -11.92
C ASN A 86 -3.07 12.61 -10.86
N HIS A 87 -1.79 12.31 -11.05
CA HIS A 87 -0.70 12.69 -10.16
C HIS A 87 -0.28 14.16 -10.34
N GLY A 88 -1.25 15.06 -10.36
CA GLY A 88 -1.00 16.49 -10.44
C GLY A 88 -0.80 17.13 -9.07
N PRO A 89 -0.68 18.48 -9.00
CA PRO A 89 -0.45 19.17 -7.72
C PRO A 89 -1.52 18.91 -6.68
N GLN A 90 -2.78 18.78 -7.09
CA GLN A 90 -3.88 18.51 -6.16
C GLN A 90 -3.77 17.13 -5.52
N PHE A 91 -3.34 16.13 -6.30
CA PHE A 91 -3.09 14.79 -5.78
C PHE A 91 -2.04 14.82 -4.67
N TRP A 92 -0.89 15.41 -4.96
CA TRP A 92 0.22 15.45 -4.00
C TRP A 92 -0.11 16.30 -2.77
N ALA A 93 -0.90 17.36 -2.94
CA ALA A 93 -1.40 18.14 -1.82
C ALA A 93 -2.32 17.28 -0.93
N THR A 94 -3.13 16.41 -1.52
CA THR A 94 -3.99 15.49 -0.79
C THR A 94 -3.16 14.49 0.03
N VAL A 95 -2.15 13.89 -0.56
CA VAL A 95 -1.24 12.98 0.14
C VAL A 95 -0.54 13.72 1.29
N GLN A 96 -0.01 14.90 1.02
CA GLN A 96 0.72 15.70 2.01
C GLN A 96 -0.17 16.12 3.19
N SER A 97 -1.46 16.31 2.96
CA SER A 97 -2.39 16.71 4.02
C SER A 97 -2.48 15.70 5.16
N VAL A 98 -2.22 14.41 4.88
CA VAL A 98 -2.25 13.33 5.89
C VAL A 98 -0.87 12.75 6.21
N LEU A 99 0.11 12.98 5.33
CA LEU A 99 1.49 12.53 5.50
C LEU A 99 2.44 13.65 5.07
N PRO A 100 2.70 14.65 5.93
CA PRO A 100 3.55 15.80 5.56
C PRO A 100 4.93 15.40 5.05
N GLU A 101 5.48 14.27 5.51
CA GLU A 101 6.81 13.80 5.14
C GLU A 101 6.80 12.63 4.16
N PHE A 102 5.79 12.57 3.29
CA PHE A 102 5.61 11.45 2.37
C PHE A 102 6.81 11.23 1.42
N GLU A 103 7.61 12.26 1.14
CA GLU A 103 8.73 12.17 0.22
C GLU A 103 9.80 11.16 0.70
N ILE A 104 9.95 10.98 2.01
CA ILE A 104 10.89 10.02 2.57
C ILE A 104 10.48 8.60 2.15
N ALA A 105 9.21 8.25 2.38
CA ALA A 105 8.67 6.94 2.00
C ALA A 105 8.66 6.76 0.48
N ARG A 106 8.29 7.79 -0.25
CA ARG A 106 8.29 7.77 -1.72
C ARG A 106 9.67 7.42 -2.27
N LYS A 107 10.72 8.03 -1.76
CA LYS A 107 12.10 7.73 -2.16
C LYS A 107 12.51 6.31 -1.80
N THR A 108 12.18 5.86 -0.59
CA THR A 108 12.49 4.51 -0.15
C THR A 108 11.91 3.47 -1.11
N LEU A 109 10.62 3.59 -1.43
CA LEU A 109 9.95 2.62 -2.28
C LEU A 109 10.38 2.71 -3.75
N ARG A 110 10.77 3.90 -4.21
CA ARG A 110 11.25 4.08 -5.58
C ARG A 110 12.53 3.27 -5.85
N ASN A 111 13.34 3.04 -4.83
CA ASN A 111 14.59 2.30 -4.95
C ASN A 111 14.41 0.79 -4.89
N HIS A 112 13.16 0.32 -4.80
CA HIS A 112 12.85 -1.10 -4.70
C HIS A 112 11.75 -1.48 -5.67
N GLU A 113 11.78 -2.74 -6.14
CA GLU A 113 10.72 -3.34 -6.94
C GLU A 113 10.18 -4.54 -6.16
N PRO A 114 8.85 -4.78 -6.16
CA PRO A 114 8.26 -5.87 -5.37
C PRO A 114 8.85 -7.24 -5.71
N ASP A 115 9.11 -7.53 -6.99
CA ASP A 115 9.62 -8.84 -7.41
C ASP A 115 11.10 -9.05 -7.05
N LYS A 116 11.81 -8.02 -6.59
CA LYS A 116 13.20 -8.12 -6.12
C LYS A 116 13.30 -8.42 -4.63
N LEU A 117 12.18 -8.45 -3.92
CA LEU A 117 12.14 -8.76 -2.49
C LEU A 117 11.91 -10.24 -2.28
N PRO A 118 12.28 -10.76 -1.09
CA PRO A 118 11.98 -12.16 -0.75
C PRO A 118 10.50 -12.46 -0.81
N ASN A 119 10.14 -13.68 -1.19
CA ASN A 119 8.76 -14.16 -1.21
C ASN A 119 8.29 -14.67 0.15
N PHE A 120 9.03 -14.35 1.18
CA PHE A 120 8.70 -14.79 2.54
C PHE A 120 9.25 -13.84 3.60
#